data_6d1e21d4998bdf6c130d413121281a0d
#
_entry.id   6d1e21d4998bdf6c130d413121281a0d
#
_cell.length_a   1.000
_cell.length_b   1.000
_cell.length_c   1.000
_cell.angle_alpha   90.00
_cell.angle_beta   90.00
_cell.angle_gamma   90.00
#
_symmetry.space_group_name_H-M   'P 1'
#
loop_
_entity.id
_entity.type
_entity.pdbx_description
1 polymer ?
#
loop_
_entity_poly.entity_id
_entity_poly.type
_entity_poly.pdbx_seq_one_letter_code
_entity_poly.pdbx_strand_id
1 'polypeptide(L)'
;MELFSPLDVEDAVIQSDEFGSPPNWHIAHVTWFFQKVLEKYGYNPQAGSGVKYLNSYYQKYGDILPKSERGKYPRPTVKQTLLYRTDLEKMVASFLKEFDSRQEPVSESVNYDITLGIQHEMQHQELMIYDLQHYFQRFSDPLDTYRPQAVREPPSRTDKPTGMVEIAGGLYQLGFHGKGFCYDNETPEHPVYLQPFKIDVSPVSSGDFVKFIE
;
A
#
# COMPACT_ATOMS: atom_id res chain seq x y z
N MET A 1 7.91 -7.63 5.04
CA MET A 1 7.90 -8.59 6.20
C MET A 1 8.37 -7.93 7.50
N GLU A 2 9.26 -6.96 7.46
CA GLU A 2 9.78 -6.26 8.67
C GLU A 2 8.69 -5.64 9.55
N LEU A 3 7.65 -5.06 8.94
CA LEU A 3 6.52 -4.49 9.68
C LEU A 3 5.64 -5.54 10.37
N PHE A 4 5.62 -6.77 9.85
CA PHE A 4 4.77 -7.84 10.35
C PHE A 4 5.47 -8.73 11.38
N SER A 5 6.79 -8.90 11.25
CA SER A 5 7.55 -9.83 12.09
C SER A 5 7.53 -9.54 13.61
N PRO A 6 7.35 -8.29 14.09
CA PRO A 6 7.26 -8.00 15.50
C PRO A 6 5.89 -8.33 16.14
N LEU A 7 4.90 -8.70 15.34
CA LEU A 7 3.53 -8.94 15.81
C LEU A 7 3.37 -10.37 16.33
N ASP A 8 2.67 -10.51 17.42
CA ASP A 8 2.14 -11.80 17.85
C ASP A 8 0.98 -12.23 16.95
N VAL A 9 0.63 -13.52 16.98
CA VAL A 9 -0.44 -14.06 16.14
C VAL A 9 -1.77 -13.39 16.44
N GLU A 10 -2.00 -13.06 17.70
CA GLU A 10 -3.18 -12.39 18.20
C GLU A 10 -3.31 -10.98 17.62
N ASP A 11 -2.23 -10.20 17.61
CA ASP A 11 -2.21 -8.84 17.02
C ASP A 11 -2.43 -8.89 15.50
N ALA A 12 -1.86 -9.90 14.85
CA ALA A 12 -1.91 -10.05 13.41
C ALA A 12 -3.31 -10.32 12.85
N VAL A 13 -4.26 -10.77 13.65
CA VAL A 13 -5.60 -11.16 13.20
C VAL A 13 -6.71 -10.20 13.62
N ILE A 14 -6.39 -9.18 14.41
CA ILE A 14 -7.39 -8.22 14.90
C ILE A 14 -7.69 -7.15 13.84
N GLN A 15 -8.96 -6.87 13.66
CA GLN A 15 -9.46 -5.69 12.98
C GLN A 15 -9.83 -4.65 14.04
N SER A 16 -9.08 -3.57 14.08
CA SER A 16 -9.24 -2.53 15.11
C SER A 16 -10.53 -1.73 15.00
N ASP A 17 -11.07 -1.60 13.78
CA ASP A 17 -12.33 -0.94 13.48
C ASP A 17 -12.82 -1.35 12.08
N GLU A 18 -14.07 -1.03 11.72
CA GLU A 18 -14.67 -1.36 10.43
C GLU A 18 -13.96 -0.72 9.22
N PHE A 19 -13.23 0.38 9.44
CA PHE A 19 -12.42 1.04 8.41
C PHE A 19 -10.99 0.51 8.30
N GLY A 20 -10.53 -0.30 9.26
CA GLY A 20 -9.22 -0.95 9.26
C GLY A 20 -9.25 -2.35 8.63
N SER A 21 -8.10 -2.99 8.62
CA SER A 21 -7.97 -4.39 8.21
C SER A 21 -6.94 -5.10 9.10
N PRO A 22 -7.11 -6.40 9.39
CA PRO A 22 -6.10 -7.15 10.12
C PRO A 22 -4.75 -7.16 9.37
N PRO A 23 -3.61 -7.06 10.06
CA PRO A 23 -2.28 -7.19 9.43
C PRO A 23 -2.14 -8.47 8.58
N ASN A 24 -2.65 -9.59 9.05
CA ASN A 24 -2.67 -10.85 8.30
C ASN A 24 -3.43 -10.73 6.97
N TRP A 25 -4.54 -9.98 6.98
CA TRP A 25 -5.30 -9.71 5.75
C TRP A 25 -4.48 -8.89 4.76
N HIS A 26 -3.76 -7.85 5.21
CA HIS A 26 -2.90 -7.03 4.35
C HIS A 26 -1.86 -7.88 3.63
N ILE A 27 -1.11 -8.70 4.37
CA ILE A 27 -0.09 -9.59 3.77
C ILE A 27 -0.70 -10.58 2.79
N ALA A 28 -1.81 -11.21 3.16
CA ALA A 28 -2.50 -12.16 2.29
C ALA A 28 -3.02 -11.49 1.01
N HIS A 29 -3.59 -10.28 1.14
CA HIS A 29 -4.16 -9.52 0.02
C HIS A 29 -3.09 -9.08 -1.00
N VAL A 30 -1.98 -8.50 -0.56
CA VAL A 30 -0.90 -8.09 -1.50
C VAL A 30 -0.24 -9.31 -2.15
N THR A 31 -0.14 -10.43 -1.44
CA THR A 31 0.33 -11.70 -1.99
C THR A 31 -0.60 -12.19 -3.09
N TRP A 32 -1.91 -12.18 -2.84
CA TRP A 32 -2.94 -12.52 -3.82
C TRP A 32 -2.91 -11.60 -5.04
N PHE A 33 -2.76 -10.30 -4.83
CA PHE A 33 -2.70 -9.33 -5.92
C PHE A 33 -1.51 -9.61 -6.84
N PHE A 34 -0.33 -9.80 -6.27
CA PHE A 34 0.87 -10.14 -7.04
C PHE A 34 0.73 -11.48 -7.78
N GLN A 35 0.06 -12.45 -7.17
CA GLN A 35 -0.30 -13.69 -7.88
C GLN A 35 -1.14 -13.40 -9.12
N LYS A 36 -2.16 -12.51 -9.01
CA LYS A 36 -2.99 -12.14 -10.16
C LYS A 36 -2.21 -11.43 -11.26
N VAL A 37 -1.18 -10.69 -10.90
CA VAL A 37 -0.21 -10.13 -11.86
C VAL A 37 0.54 -11.25 -12.58
N LEU A 38 1.10 -12.22 -11.89
CA LEU A 38 1.88 -13.31 -12.48
C LEU A 38 1.02 -14.28 -13.33
N GLU A 39 -0.24 -14.48 -12.97
CA GLU A 39 -1.19 -15.29 -13.75
C GLU A 39 -1.35 -14.80 -15.19
N LYS A 40 -1.23 -13.49 -15.45
CA LYS A 40 -1.24 -12.92 -16.82
C LYS A 40 -0.09 -13.47 -17.70
N TYR A 41 0.98 -13.92 -17.08
CA TYR A 41 2.20 -14.40 -17.71
C TYR A 41 2.35 -15.93 -17.65
N GLY A 42 1.26 -16.63 -17.30
CA GLY A 42 1.23 -18.09 -17.26
C GLY A 42 1.75 -18.73 -15.97
N TYR A 43 2.12 -17.93 -14.98
CA TYR A 43 2.52 -18.44 -13.66
C TYR A 43 1.27 -18.64 -12.80
N ASN A 44 0.87 -19.89 -12.63
CA ASN A 44 -0.32 -20.23 -11.84
C ASN A 44 0.09 -21.05 -10.60
N PRO A 45 0.11 -20.44 -9.40
CA PRO A 45 0.41 -21.17 -8.18
C PRO A 45 -0.73 -22.14 -7.87
N GLN A 46 -0.37 -23.39 -7.56
CA GLN A 46 -1.35 -24.40 -7.12
C GLN A 46 -1.87 -24.16 -5.69
N ALA A 47 -1.31 -23.21 -4.98
CA ALA A 47 -1.62 -22.93 -3.58
C ALA A 47 -2.55 -21.73 -3.45
N GLY A 48 -3.74 -21.92 -2.93
CA GLY A 48 -4.62 -20.82 -2.60
C GLY A 48 -6.06 -21.19 -2.26
N SER A 49 -6.26 -22.21 -1.45
CA SER A 49 -7.55 -22.40 -0.80
C SER A 49 -7.74 -21.33 0.27
N GLY A 50 -8.49 -20.30 0.01
CA GLY A 50 -8.74 -19.17 0.89
C GLY A 50 -8.77 -17.83 0.16
N VAL A 51 -8.49 -17.85 -1.12
CA VAL A 51 -8.40 -16.68 -2.02
C VAL A 51 -9.71 -15.90 -2.16
N LYS A 52 -10.86 -16.53 -1.85
CA LYS A 52 -12.19 -15.93 -2.03
C LYS A 52 -12.38 -14.61 -1.27
N TYR A 53 -11.72 -14.45 -0.14
CA TYR A 53 -11.89 -13.30 0.77
C TYR A 53 -10.78 -12.25 0.69
N LEU A 54 -9.88 -12.39 -0.29
CA LEU A 54 -8.76 -11.47 -0.47
C LEU A 54 -9.02 -10.38 -1.51
N ASN A 55 -10.08 -10.52 -2.30
CA ASN A 55 -10.46 -9.49 -3.26
C ASN A 55 -11.18 -8.34 -2.54
N SER A 56 -10.67 -7.13 -2.69
CA SER A 56 -11.21 -5.93 -2.05
C SER A 56 -11.87 -4.94 -3.01
N TYR A 57 -11.58 -5.05 -4.31
CA TYR A 57 -11.96 -4.01 -5.27
C TYR A 57 -12.26 -4.53 -6.69
N TYR A 58 -11.61 -5.60 -7.12
CA TYR A 58 -11.61 -6.00 -8.51
C TYR A 58 -12.76 -6.95 -8.85
N GLN A 59 -13.88 -6.42 -9.36
CA GLN A 59 -15.06 -7.21 -9.75
C GLN A 59 -14.74 -8.36 -10.71
N LYS A 60 -13.77 -8.19 -11.61
CA LYS A 60 -13.35 -9.22 -12.56
C LYS A 60 -12.75 -10.48 -11.92
N TYR A 61 -12.34 -10.41 -10.66
CA TYR A 61 -11.74 -11.53 -9.93
C TYR A 61 -12.73 -12.21 -8.95
N GLY A 62 -14.02 -11.87 -9.01
CA GLY A 62 -15.07 -12.49 -8.22
C GLY A 62 -15.57 -11.62 -7.07
N ASP A 63 -16.12 -12.27 -6.05
CA ASP A 63 -16.74 -11.59 -4.91
C ASP A 63 -15.78 -10.65 -4.20
N ILE A 64 -16.30 -9.48 -3.85
CA ILE A 64 -15.57 -8.47 -3.06
C ILE A 64 -15.95 -8.63 -1.59
N LEU A 65 -14.96 -8.70 -0.73
CA LEU A 65 -15.17 -8.67 0.71
C LEU A 65 -15.26 -7.23 1.21
N PRO A 66 -16.39 -6.80 1.81
CA PRO A 66 -16.48 -5.49 2.44
C PRO A 66 -15.39 -5.30 3.51
N LYS A 67 -14.87 -4.07 3.62
CA LYS A 67 -13.79 -3.77 4.55
C LYS A 67 -14.15 -4.11 6.00
N SER A 68 -15.39 -3.79 6.42
CA SER A 68 -15.93 -4.10 7.75
C SER A 68 -16.03 -5.59 8.11
N GLU A 69 -15.87 -6.46 7.11
CA GLU A 69 -16.02 -7.91 7.31
C GLU A 69 -14.67 -8.64 7.43
N ARG A 70 -13.54 -7.98 7.14
CA ARG A 70 -12.22 -8.62 6.99
C ARG A 70 -11.73 -9.33 8.25
N GLY A 71 -12.03 -8.78 9.43
CA GLY A 71 -11.68 -9.38 10.71
C GLY A 71 -12.55 -10.56 11.14
N LYS A 72 -13.66 -10.82 10.44
CA LYS A 72 -14.60 -11.92 10.77
C LYS A 72 -14.17 -13.26 10.17
N TYR A 73 -13.20 -13.27 9.26
CA TYR A 73 -12.76 -14.47 8.59
C TYR A 73 -11.49 -15.05 9.23
N PRO A 74 -11.56 -16.30 9.74
CA PRO A 74 -10.43 -16.93 10.42
C PRO A 74 -9.39 -17.53 9.44
N ARG A 75 -9.55 -17.31 8.14
CA ARG A 75 -8.67 -17.87 7.10
C ARG A 75 -8.33 -16.82 6.04
N PRO A 76 -7.10 -16.88 5.47
CA PRO A 76 -6.03 -17.81 5.86
C PRO A 76 -5.49 -17.54 7.28
N THR A 77 -5.01 -18.58 7.97
CA THR A 77 -4.25 -18.40 9.22
C THR A 77 -2.94 -17.68 8.93
N VAL A 78 -2.35 -17.05 9.95
CA VAL A 78 -1.02 -16.39 9.82
C VAL A 78 0.01 -17.35 9.21
N LYS A 79 0.08 -18.60 9.68
CA LYS A 79 0.98 -19.62 9.11
C LYS A 79 0.72 -19.88 7.63
N GLN A 80 -0.55 -19.96 7.22
CA GLN A 80 -0.90 -20.17 5.81
C GLN A 80 -0.54 -18.94 4.96
N THR A 81 -0.77 -17.73 5.47
CA THR A 81 -0.38 -16.50 4.79
C THR A 81 1.12 -16.42 4.55
N LEU A 82 1.92 -16.74 5.57
CA LEU A 82 3.38 -16.72 5.46
C LEU A 82 3.92 -17.76 4.47
N LEU A 83 3.36 -18.95 4.45
CA LEU A 83 3.70 -19.96 3.45
C LEU A 83 3.31 -19.49 2.04
N TYR A 84 2.11 -18.97 1.87
CA TYR A 84 1.63 -18.42 0.61
C TYR A 84 2.54 -17.30 0.09
N ARG A 85 2.95 -16.38 0.98
CA ARG A 85 3.90 -15.31 0.65
C ARG A 85 5.26 -15.86 0.21
N THR A 86 5.81 -16.81 0.95
CA THR A 86 7.10 -17.44 0.61
C THR A 86 7.07 -18.12 -0.75
N ASP A 87 5.99 -18.80 -1.08
CA ASP A 87 5.85 -19.47 -2.37
C ASP A 87 5.69 -18.47 -3.52
N LEU A 88 4.95 -17.37 -3.30
CA LEU A 88 4.88 -16.27 -4.26
C LEU A 88 6.26 -15.64 -4.51
N GLU A 89 7.03 -15.36 -3.46
CA GLU A 89 8.38 -14.76 -3.59
C GLU A 89 9.32 -15.63 -4.44
N LYS A 90 9.26 -16.96 -4.28
CA LYS A 90 10.00 -17.90 -5.15
C LYS A 90 9.54 -17.79 -6.61
N MET A 91 8.23 -17.66 -6.82
CA MET A 91 7.68 -17.54 -8.17
C MET A 91 8.08 -16.21 -8.83
N VAL A 92 8.02 -15.10 -8.12
CA VAL A 92 8.50 -13.79 -8.59
C VAL A 92 9.98 -13.87 -8.95
N ALA A 93 10.80 -14.47 -8.08
CA ALA A 93 12.23 -14.65 -8.35
C ALA A 93 12.50 -15.49 -9.60
N SER A 94 11.71 -16.56 -9.82
CA SER A 94 11.82 -17.40 -11.02
C SER A 94 11.39 -16.65 -12.27
N PHE A 95 10.30 -15.92 -12.20
CA PHE A 95 9.80 -15.06 -13.27
C PHE A 95 10.85 -14.03 -13.70
N LEU A 96 11.43 -13.31 -12.76
CA LEU A 96 12.45 -12.29 -13.05
C LEU A 96 13.71 -12.91 -13.66
N LYS A 97 14.17 -14.06 -13.16
CA LYS A 97 15.31 -14.79 -13.75
C LYS A 97 15.08 -15.22 -15.19
N GLU A 98 13.85 -15.60 -15.53
CA GLU A 98 13.50 -15.96 -16.90
C GLU A 98 13.67 -14.78 -17.86
N PHE A 99 13.26 -13.56 -17.45
CA PHE A 99 13.48 -12.35 -18.25
C PHE A 99 14.97 -12.01 -18.38
N ASP A 100 15.71 -12.05 -17.27
CA ASP A 100 17.16 -11.78 -17.29
C ASP A 100 17.93 -12.73 -18.23
N SER A 101 17.52 -14.02 -18.28
CA SER A 101 18.14 -15.03 -19.13
C SER A 101 17.87 -14.85 -20.63
N ARG A 102 16.79 -14.18 -21.02
CA ARG A 102 16.42 -14.00 -22.43
C ARG A 102 17.25 -12.90 -23.14
N GLN A 103 17.99 -12.07 -22.40
CA GLN A 103 18.71 -10.89 -22.92
C GLN A 103 17.84 -9.93 -23.76
N GLU A 104 16.53 -10.02 -23.63
CA GLU A 104 15.56 -9.15 -24.29
C GLU A 104 15.12 -8.05 -23.29
N PRO A 105 14.87 -6.84 -23.79
CA PRO A 105 14.31 -5.79 -22.93
C PRO A 105 12.96 -6.27 -22.37
N VAL A 106 12.77 -6.07 -21.07
CA VAL A 106 11.46 -6.33 -20.41
C VAL A 106 10.40 -5.47 -21.11
N SER A 107 9.31 -6.10 -21.55
CA SER A 107 8.25 -5.36 -22.22
C SER A 107 7.65 -4.30 -21.28
N GLU A 108 7.20 -3.18 -21.84
CA GLU A 108 6.60 -2.08 -21.07
C GLU A 108 5.42 -2.57 -20.21
N SER A 109 4.63 -3.52 -20.71
CA SER A 109 3.51 -4.10 -19.98
C SER A 109 3.94 -4.91 -18.77
N VAL A 110 5.00 -5.72 -18.86
CA VAL A 110 5.57 -6.47 -17.74
C VAL A 110 6.12 -5.50 -16.70
N ASN A 111 6.90 -4.51 -17.14
CA ASN A 111 7.45 -3.51 -16.25
C ASN A 111 6.35 -2.74 -15.50
N TYR A 112 5.30 -2.34 -16.20
CA TYR A 112 4.13 -1.68 -15.62
C TYR A 112 3.46 -2.58 -14.57
N ASP A 113 3.15 -3.81 -14.89
CA ASP A 113 2.42 -4.73 -14.01
C ASP A 113 3.23 -5.07 -12.73
N ILE A 114 4.54 -5.28 -12.86
CA ILE A 114 5.41 -5.52 -11.69
C ILE A 114 5.52 -4.27 -10.83
N THR A 115 5.69 -3.10 -11.45
CA THR A 115 5.74 -1.83 -10.72
C THR A 115 4.42 -1.56 -10.00
N LEU A 116 3.28 -1.82 -10.64
CA LEU A 116 1.96 -1.72 -10.02
C LEU A 116 1.86 -2.61 -8.77
N GLY A 117 2.35 -3.86 -8.85
CA GLY A 117 2.39 -4.77 -7.71
C GLY A 117 3.23 -4.23 -6.55
N ILE A 118 4.39 -3.65 -6.84
CA ILE A 118 5.27 -3.04 -5.84
C ILE A 118 4.60 -1.81 -5.20
N GLN A 119 4.03 -0.92 -6.00
CA GLN A 119 3.33 0.28 -5.51
C GLN A 119 2.13 -0.09 -4.64
N HIS A 120 1.36 -1.12 -5.03
CA HIS A 120 0.25 -1.64 -4.26
C HIS A 120 0.72 -2.23 -2.90
N GLU A 121 1.85 -2.93 -2.88
CA GLU A 121 2.44 -3.42 -1.63
C GLU A 121 2.87 -2.27 -0.71
N MET A 122 3.47 -1.20 -1.26
CA MET A 122 3.85 -0.01 -0.50
C MET A 122 2.63 0.69 0.11
N GLN A 123 1.52 0.80 -0.63
CA GLN A 123 0.26 1.32 -0.08
C GLN A 123 -0.22 0.48 1.12
N HIS A 124 -0.16 -0.85 1.00
CA HIS A 124 -0.59 -1.73 2.09
C HIS A 124 0.37 -1.72 3.29
N GLN A 125 1.64 -1.41 3.11
CA GLN A 125 2.56 -1.15 4.23
C GLN A 125 2.13 0.08 5.02
N GLU A 126 1.80 1.19 4.34
CA GLU A 126 1.29 2.41 4.98
C GLU A 126 -0.03 2.15 5.71
N LEU A 127 -1.00 1.51 5.03
CA LEU A 127 -2.29 1.15 5.62
C LEU A 127 -2.12 0.28 6.88
N MET A 128 -1.23 -0.70 6.85
CA MET A 128 -0.97 -1.58 7.99
C MET A 128 -0.40 -0.81 9.18
N ILE A 129 0.50 0.17 8.95
CA ILE A 129 1.09 0.97 10.02
C ILE A 129 0.02 1.76 10.76
N TYR A 130 -0.87 2.46 10.07
CA TYR A 130 -1.86 3.25 10.78
C TYR A 130 -3.00 2.41 11.37
N ASP A 131 -3.35 1.28 10.77
CA ASP A 131 -4.28 0.32 11.36
C ASP A 131 -3.72 -0.27 12.67
N LEU A 132 -2.41 -0.58 12.69
CA LEU A 132 -1.71 -1.02 13.90
C LEU A 132 -1.61 0.07 14.96
N GLN A 133 -1.30 1.31 14.56
CA GLN A 133 -1.28 2.43 15.51
C GLN A 133 -2.64 2.63 16.17
N HIS A 134 -3.72 2.56 15.39
CA HIS A 134 -5.08 2.63 15.92
C HIS A 134 -5.39 1.47 16.88
N TYR A 135 -4.96 0.25 16.53
CA TYR A 135 -5.13 -0.93 17.36
C TYR A 135 -4.41 -0.79 18.71
N PHE A 136 -3.11 -0.53 18.68
CA PHE A 136 -2.29 -0.43 19.89
C PHE A 136 -2.71 0.74 20.79
N GLN A 137 -3.08 1.87 20.20
CA GLN A 137 -3.57 3.00 20.99
C GLN A 137 -4.87 2.70 21.74
N ARG A 138 -5.74 1.88 21.15
CA ARG A 138 -7.10 1.66 21.65
C ARG A 138 -7.23 0.44 22.55
N PHE A 139 -6.47 -0.61 22.30
CA PHE A 139 -6.69 -1.94 22.86
C PHE A 139 -5.51 -2.54 23.61
N SER A 140 -4.34 -1.93 23.59
CA SER A 140 -3.15 -2.45 24.23
C SER A 140 -2.78 -1.67 25.48
N ASP A 141 -2.00 -2.30 26.37
CA ASP A 141 -1.36 -1.59 27.46
C ASP A 141 -0.40 -0.53 26.88
N PRO A 142 -0.32 0.68 27.46
CA PRO A 142 0.65 1.71 27.04
C PRO A 142 2.11 1.24 27.01
N LEU A 143 2.43 0.13 27.66
CA LEU A 143 3.76 -0.50 27.63
C LEU A 143 3.99 -1.38 26.40
N ASP A 144 2.93 -1.86 25.75
CA ASP A 144 2.99 -2.66 24.53
C ASP A 144 3.17 -1.76 23.32
N THR A 145 4.38 -1.27 23.13
CA THR A 145 4.67 -0.39 21.99
C THR A 145 5.15 -1.19 20.78
N TYR A 146 4.35 -1.20 19.74
CA TYR A 146 4.78 -1.66 18.43
C TYR A 146 5.91 -0.76 17.91
N ARG A 147 7.11 -1.30 17.75
CA ARG A 147 8.26 -0.59 17.19
C ARG A 147 8.86 -1.42 16.05
N PRO A 148 8.47 -1.17 14.81
CA PRO A 148 9.14 -1.79 13.67
C PRO A 148 10.59 -1.33 13.63
N GLN A 149 11.53 -2.25 13.40
CA GLN A 149 12.98 -1.97 13.40
C GLN A 149 13.41 -0.97 12.31
N ALA A 150 12.56 -0.77 11.30
CA ALA A 150 12.88 0.04 10.12
C ALA A 150 12.51 1.53 10.22
N VAL A 151 11.89 1.98 11.30
CA VAL A 151 11.52 3.40 11.44
C VAL A 151 12.77 4.22 11.75
N ARG A 152 13.32 4.85 10.73
CA ARG A 152 14.29 5.94 10.92
C ARG A 152 13.54 7.13 11.47
N GLU A 153 14.01 7.69 12.58
CA GLU A 153 13.53 8.97 13.04
C GLU A 153 13.73 10.01 11.91
N PRO A 154 12.67 10.75 11.54
CA PRO A 154 12.83 11.80 10.55
C PRO A 154 13.88 12.80 11.06
N PRO A 155 14.77 13.32 10.19
CA PRO A 155 15.73 14.32 10.62
C PRO A 155 14.98 15.50 11.23
N SER A 156 15.41 15.90 12.42
CA SER A 156 14.88 17.10 13.10
C SER A 156 15.17 18.31 12.20
N ARG A 157 14.14 18.81 11.52
CA ARG A 157 14.23 20.05 10.76
C ARG A 157 13.89 21.19 11.68
N THR A 158 14.90 21.94 12.11
CA THR A 158 14.74 23.16 12.90
C THR A 158 14.29 24.36 12.05
N ASP A 159 14.61 24.36 10.76
CA ASP A 159 14.33 25.46 9.85
C ASP A 159 13.21 25.10 8.87
N LYS A 160 12.00 25.47 9.20
CA LYS A 160 10.84 25.36 8.28
C LYS A 160 10.83 26.60 7.37
N PRO A 161 10.87 26.45 6.05
CA PRO A 161 10.58 27.56 5.16
C PRO A 161 9.21 28.15 5.47
N THR A 162 9.14 29.48 5.61
CA THR A 162 7.89 30.20 5.87
C THR A 162 7.53 31.06 4.68
N GLY A 163 6.25 31.28 4.49
CA GLY A 163 5.73 32.13 3.43
C GLY A 163 4.79 31.41 2.49
N MET A 164 4.22 32.16 1.57
CA MET A 164 3.28 31.65 0.55
C MET A 164 3.84 31.88 -0.84
N VAL A 165 3.58 30.93 -1.73
CA VAL A 165 3.82 31.06 -3.17
C VAL A 165 2.51 31.44 -3.84
N GLU A 166 2.56 32.47 -4.69
CA GLU A 166 1.43 32.82 -5.54
C GLU A 166 1.39 31.92 -6.77
N ILE A 167 0.24 31.32 -7.00
CA ILE A 167 -0.05 30.56 -8.22
C ILE A 167 -0.96 31.43 -9.07
N ALA A 168 -0.48 31.81 -10.26
CA ALA A 168 -1.25 32.62 -11.20
C ALA A 168 -2.49 31.86 -11.67
N GLY A 169 -3.57 32.59 -11.90
CA GLY A 169 -4.72 32.01 -12.59
C GLY A 169 -4.38 31.68 -14.04
N GLY A 170 -5.09 30.72 -14.60
CA GLY A 170 -4.89 30.32 -16.00
C GLY A 170 -5.22 28.88 -16.30
N LEU A 171 -4.89 28.46 -17.50
CA LEU A 171 -5.09 27.10 -17.98
C LEU A 171 -3.83 26.27 -17.68
N TYR A 172 -4.00 25.21 -16.94
CA TYR A 172 -2.94 24.27 -16.56
C TYR A 172 -3.24 22.89 -17.14
N GLN A 173 -2.19 22.10 -17.38
CA GLN A 173 -2.34 20.68 -17.71
C GLN A 173 -2.24 19.88 -16.41
N LEU A 174 -3.24 19.04 -16.15
CA LEU A 174 -3.31 18.15 -15.00
C LEU A 174 -3.38 16.71 -15.49
N GLY A 175 -2.67 15.83 -14.79
CA GLY A 175 -2.59 14.41 -15.12
C GLY A 175 -1.21 14.01 -15.60
N PHE A 176 -1.01 12.70 -15.73
CA PHE A 176 0.27 12.16 -16.14
C PHE A 176 0.50 12.33 -17.63
N HIS A 177 1.63 12.94 -17.97
CA HIS A 177 2.15 13.07 -19.33
C HIS A 177 3.63 12.70 -19.33
N GLY A 178 3.96 11.45 -19.58
CA GLY A 178 5.35 11.05 -19.55
C GLY A 178 5.58 9.57 -19.81
N LYS A 179 6.83 9.16 -19.59
CA LYS A 179 7.26 7.77 -19.60
C LYS A 179 7.39 7.27 -18.16
N GLY A 180 7.04 6.03 -17.94
CA GLY A 180 7.16 5.39 -16.64
C GLY A 180 5.81 5.01 -16.05
N PHE A 181 5.81 4.76 -14.74
CA PHE A 181 4.62 4.32 -14.04
C PHE A 181 3.70 5.48 -13.67
N CYS A 182 2.40 5.27 -13.85
CA CYS A 182 1.34 6.07 -13.25
C CYS A 182 0.15 5.16 -12.93
N TYR A 183 -0.69 5.56 -12.01
CA TYR A 183 -1.97 4.89 -11.80
C TYR A 183 -2.98 5.28 -12.89
N ASP A 184 -3.98 4.45 -13.11
CA ASP A 184 -5.05 4.68 -14.10
C ASP A 184 -5.84 5.98 -13.85
N ASN A 185 -6.02 6.35 -12.59
CA ASN A 185 -6.70 7.57 -12.18
C ASN A 185 -5.85 8.86 -12.34
N GLU A 186 -4.58 8.73 -12.71
CA GLU A 186 -3.70 9.87 -13.02
C GLU A 186 -3.76 10.25 -14.51
N THR A 187 -4.54 9.53 -15.32
CA THR A 187 -4.68 9.75 -16.77
C THR A 187 -6.12 9.97 -17.17
N PRO A 188 -6.36 10.61 -18.35
CA PRO A 188 -5.41 11.27 -19.23
C PRO A 188 -5.00 12.65 -18.72
N GLU A 189 -3.89 13.19 -19.24
CA GLU A 189 -3.59 14.61 -19.10
C GLU A 189 -4.73 15.45 -19.72
N HIS A 190 -5.17 16.47 -19.01
CA HIS A 190 -6.29 17.31 -19.44
C HIS A 190 -6.15 18.75 -18.95
N PRO A 191 -6.71 19.74 -19.69
CA PRO A 191 -6.65 21.12 -19.27
C PRO A 191 -7.60 21.42 -18.12
N VAL A 192 -7.10 22.15 -17.11
CA VAL A 192 -7.87 22.64 -15.96
C VAL A 192 -7.64 24.13 -15.79
N TYR A 193 -8.72 24.91 -15.69
CA TYR A 193 -8.62 26.32 -15.37
C TYR A 193 -8.57 26.52 -13.85
N LEU A 194 -7.49 27.16 -13.37
CA LEU A 194 -7.33 27.52 -11.96
C LEU A 194 -7.55 29.03 -11.77
N GLN A 195 -8.26 29.39 -10.70
CA GLN A 195 -8.25 30.77 -10.21
C GLN A 195 -6.91 31.05 -9.54
N PRO A 196 -6.43 32.31 -9.49
CA PRO A 196 -5.22 32.64 -8.74
C PRO A 196 -5.41 32.34 -7.25
N PHE A 197 -4.40 31.73 -6.63
CA PHE A 197 -4.40 31.40 -5.20
C PHE A 197 -2.99 31.47 -4.63
N LYS A 198 -2.90 31.40 -3.30
CA LYS A 198 -1.64 31.27 -2.59
C LYS A 198 -1.61 29.95 -1.83
N ILE A 199 -0.46 29.33 -1.82
CA ILE A 199 -0.22 28.09 -1.07
C ILE A 199 1.03 28.24 -0.21
N ASP A 200 1.01 27.71 1.00
CA ASP A 200 2.19 27.70 1.86
C ASP A 200 3.33 26.88 1.24
N VAL A 201 4.58 27.35 1.44
CA VAL A 201 5.79 26.64 0.99
C VAL A 201 6.05 25.34 1.76
N SER A 202 5.35 25.13 2.88
CA SER A 202 5.47 23.95 3.72
C SER A 202 4.10 23.46 4.15
N PRO A 203 3.91 22.15 4.35
CA PRO A 203 2.70 21.61 4.99
C PRO A 203 2.49 22.19 6.38
N VAL A 204 1.23 22.26 6.83
CA VAL A 204 0.88 22.64 8.20
C VAL A 204 1.60 21.72 9.19
N SER A 205 2.33 22.29 10.13
CA SER A 205 2.97 21.51 11.19
C SER A 205 2.00 21.19 12.32
N SER A 206 2.31 20.15 13.10
CA SER A 206 1.53 19.83 14.31
C SER A 206 1.46 21.03 15.29
N GLY A 207 2.55 21.80 15.41
CA GLY A 207 2.56 23.01 16.25
C GLY A 207 1.66 24.13 15.71
N ASP A 208 1.55 24.30 14.39
CA ASP A 208 0.61 25.27 13.81
C ASP A 208 -0.84 24.80 13.98
N PHE A 209 -1.07 23.49 13.87
CA PHE A 209 -2.40 22.92 14.08
C PHE A 209 -2.86 23.02 15.54
N VAL A 210 -1.97 22.83 16.51
CA VAL A 210 -2.28 23.04 17.93
C VAL A 210 -2.72 24.48 18.18
N LYS A 211 -2.04 25.48 17.63
CA LYS A 211 -2.45 26.90 17.76
C LYS A 211 -3.82 27.20 17.15
N PHE A 212 -4.24 26.42 16.16
CA PHE A 212 -5.58 26.54 15.57
C PHE A 212 -6.66 25.96 16.49
N ILE A 213 -6.33 24.92 17.27
CA ILE A 213 -7.25 24.28 18.22
C ILE A 213 -7.48 25.16 19.46
N GLU A 214 -6.46 25.87 19.96
CA GLU A 214 -6.50 26.78 21.11
C GLU A 214 -7.24 28.10 20.78
#